data_adef243d0b1a830af8f6680989b78f08
#
_entry.id   adef243d0b1a830af8f6680989b78f08
#
_cell.length_a   1.000
_cell.length_b   1.000
_cell.length_c   1.000
_cell.angle_alpha   90.00
_cell.angle_beta   90.00
_cell.angle_gamma   90.00
#
_symmetry.space_group_name_H-M   'P 1'
#
loop_
_entity.id
_entity.type
_entity.pdbx_description
1 polymer ?
#
loop_
_entity_poly.entity_id
_entity_poly.type
_entity_poly.pdbx_seq_one_letter_code
_entity_poly.pdbx_strand_id
1 'polypeptide(L)'
;MRIGRLKTIPTVFSLPVAERRRLLLSSDRLEQGGSVLLNSEEQHYLRRVLRLRCGEQVDLTDGCGRLTTATLVEAKLLAVDRPAQLIEPQAQPQLGLAVALMRRGMDEVIRMACELGIDRIQPLRCDRCVPQADHRPERWATIIREAVEQCERLWTPQLLDLKDLSQWM
;
A
#
# COMPACT_ATOMS: atom_id res chain seq x y z
N MET A 1 -40.94 32.56 21.72
CA MET A 1 -39.76 32.25 20.94
C MET A 1 -39.23 30.88 21.44
N ARG A 2 -39.56 29.78 20.73
CA ARG A 2 -39.19 28.41 21.14
C ARG A 2 -37.89 28.05 20.45
N ILE A 3 -36.85 27.81 21.26
CA ILE A 3 -35.53 27.35 20.81
C ILE A 3 -35.69 25.87 20.45
N GLY A 4 -35.49 25.58 19.15
CA GLY A 4 -35.57 24.21 18.61
C GLY A 4 -34.46 23.32 19.19
N ARG A 5 -34.85 22.13 19.66
CA ARG A 5 -33.93 21.08 20.10
C ARG A 5 -33.01 20.67 18.95
N LEU A 6 -31.72 20.86 19.13
CA LEU A 6 -30.70 20.25 18.31
C LEU A 6 -30.86 18.70 18.36
N LYS A 7 -31.12 18.11 17.21
CA LYS A 7 -31.12 16.65 17.05
C LYS A 7 -29.68 16.16 17.25
N THR A 8 -29.48 15.40 18.31
CA THR A 8 -28.25 14.66 18.56
C THR A 8 -27.98 13.72 17.38
N ILE A 9 -26.90 13.92 16.67
CA ILE A 9 -26.40 13.00 15.65
C ILE A 9 -26.02 11.72 16.39
N PRO A 10 -26.55 10.55 16.06
CA PRO A 10 -26.11 9.31 16.68
C PRO A 10 -24.64 9.10 16.34
N THR A 11 -23.78 9.12 17.36
CA THR A 11 -22.41 8.64 17.24
C THR A 11 -22.50 7.17 16.88
N VAL A 12 -22.24 6.85 15.61
CA VAL A 12 -22.06 5.47 15.19
C VAL A 12 -20.75 5.00 15.83
N PHE A 13 -20.85 4.40 17.02
CA PHE A 13 -19.79 3.58 17.56
C PHE A 13 -19.66 2.39 16.61
N SER A 14 -18.78 2.52 15.64
CA SER A 14 -18.28 1.39 14.89
C SER A 14 -17.65 0.43 15.91
N LEU A 15 -18.23 -0.77 16.02
CA LEU A 15 -17.56 -1.88 16.69
C LEU A 15 -16.12 -1.95 16.14
N PRO A 16 -15.11 -2.26 16.98
CA PRO A 16 -13.76 -2.40 16.47
C PRO A 16 -13.78 -3.47 15.37
N VAL A 17 -13.71 -3.03 14.13
CA VAL A 17 -13.42 -3.91 13.00
C VAL A 17 -12.06 -4.47 13.34
N ALA A 18 -11.96 -5.77 13.60
CA ALA A 18 -10.69 -6.42 13.82
C ALA A 18 -9.77 -5.97 12.68
N GLU A 19 -8.66 -5.33 13.04
CA GLU A 19 -7.66 -4.81 12.12
C GLU A 19 -7.25 -5.93 11.17
N ARG A 20 -7.78 -5.93 9.96
CA ARG A 20 -7.50 -6.99 9.00
C ARG A 20 -6.15 -6.72 8.37
N ARG A 21 -5.30 -7.69 8.49
CA ARG A 21 -3.98 -7.67 7.87
C ARG A 21 -4.13 -7.68 6.36
N ARG A 22 -3.23 -7.02 5.65
CA ARG A 22 -3.31 -6.84 4.20
C ARG A 22 -2.12 -7.47 3.48
N LEU A 23 -2.38 -8.00 2.29
CA LEU A 23 -1.35 -8.53 1.37
C LEU A 23 -1.55 -7.87 0.01
N LEU A 24 -0.47 -7.30 -0.54
CA LEU A 24 -0.43 -6.74 -1.89
C LEU A 24 -0.06 -7.83 -2.91
N LEU A 25 -0.92 -8.03 -3.90
CA LEU A 25 -0.73 -8.96 -5.01
C LEU A 25 -0.73 -8.21 -6.34
N SER A 26 -0.26 -8.85 -7.41
CA SER A 26 -0.45 -8.32 -8.76
C SER A 26 -1.92 -8.42 -9.18
N SER A 27 -2.39 -7.46 -9.99
CA SER A 27 -3.77 -7.43 -10.49
C SER A 27 -4.18 -8.74 -11.17
N ASP A 28 -3.30 -9.33 -11.98
CA ASP A 28 -3.56 -10.59 -12.70
C ASP A 28 -3.90 -11.75 -11.74
N ARG A 29 -3.19 -11.81 -10.60
CA ARG A 29 -3.43 -12.88 -9.61
C ARG A 29 -4.71 -12.64 -8.82
N LEU A 30 -5.06 -11.38 -8.62
CA LEU A 30 -6.27 -11.00 -7.90
C LEU A 30 -7.54 -11.17 -8.76
N GLU A 31 -7.43 -10.97 -10.08
CA GLU A 31 -8.54 -11.12 -11.04
C GLU A 31 -8.92 -12.59 -11.29
N GLN A 32 -7.97 -13.52 -11.17
CA GLN A 32 -8.25 -14.94 -11.40
C GLN A 32 -9.29 -15.52 -10.44
N GLY A 33 -9.41 -14.93 -9.24
CA GLY A 33 -10.38 -15.38 -8.22
C GLY A 33 -10.17 -16.83 -7.78
N GLY A 34 -11.09 -17.33 -6.96
CA GLY A 34 -11.12 -18.72 -6.49
C GLY A 34 -10.00 -19.08 -5.51
N SER A 35 -8.75 -19.20 -5.95
CA SER A 35 -7.63 -19.50 -5.08
C SER A 35 -6.34 -18.82 -5.53
N VAL A 36 -5.53 -18.38 -4.58
CA VAL A 36 -4.23 -17.75 -4.82
C VAL A 36 -3.13 -18.60 -4.21
N LEU A 37 -2.21 -19.07 -5.05
CA LEU A 37 -1.01 -19.78 -4.59
C LEU A 37 0.04 -18.75 -4.16
N LEU A 38 0.50 -18.84 -2.92
CA LEU A 38 1.48 -17.94 -2.32
C LEU A 38 2.91 -18.30 -2.75
N ASN A 39 3.71 -17.30 -3.10
CA ASN A 39 5.16 -17.45 -3.26
C ASN A 39 5.87 -17.53 -1.88
N SER A 40 7.18 -17.76 -1.89
CA SER A 40 7.96 -17.95 -0.65
C SER A 40 7.98 -16.70 0.25
N GLU A 41 8.04 -15.50 -0.34
CA GLU A 41 8.06 -14.24 0.39
C GLU A 41 6.70 -13.95 1.03
N GLU A 42 5.62 -14.14 0.29
CA GLU A 42 4.24 -13.98 0.76
C GLU A 42 3.92 -14.97 1.90
N GLN A 43 4.36 -16.24 1.76
CA GLN A 43 4.23 -17.22 2.82
C GLN A 43 4.99 -16.79 4.09
N HIS A 44 6.23 -16.32 3.90
CA HIS A 44 7.04 -15.82 5.03
C HIS A 44 6.33 -14.65 5.70
N TYR A 45 5.87 -13.68 4.93
CA TYR A 45 5.14 -12.50 5.42
C TYR A 45 3.89 -12.89 6.21
N LEU A 46 2.98 -13.67 5.61
CA LEU A 46 1.74 -14.06 6.27
C LEU A 46 1.98 -14.90 7.54
N ARG A 47 2.91 -15.85 7.49
CA ARG A 47 3.09 -16.81 8.60
C ARG A 47 4.07 -16.34 9.68
N ARG A 48 5.14 -15.65 9.31
CA ARG A 48 6.21 -15.24 10.26
C ARG A 48 6.00 -13.81 10.76
N VAL A 49 5.66 -12.89 9.87
CA VAL A 49 5.46 -11.48 10.23
C VAL A 49 4.06 -11.30 10.81
N LEU A 50 3.04 -11.65 10.04
CA LEU A 50 1.64 -11.49 10.45
C LEU A 50 1.13 -12.61 11.37
N ARG A 51 1.82 -13.74 11.43
CA ARG A 51 1.47 -14.92 12.21
C ARG A 51 0.06 -15.47 11.93
N LEU A 52 -0.37 -15.33 10.68
CA LEU A 52 -1.67 -15.79 10.23
C LEU A 52 -1.77 -17.32 10.33
N ARG A 53 -2.89 -17.83 10.85
CA ARG A 53 -3.17 -19.26 11.00
C ARG A 53 -4.15 -19.73 9.93
N CYS A 54 -4.15 -21.02 9.62
CA CYS A 54 -5.18 -21.59 8.75
C CYS A 54 -6.58 -21.33 9.35
N GLY A 55 -7.51 -20.93 8.50
CA GLY A 55 -8.85 -20.49 8.85
C GLY A 55 -8.99 -18.99 9.13
N GLU A 56 -7.90 -18.26 9.30
CA GLU A 56 -7.94 -16.79 9.47
C GLU A 56 -7.98 -16.06 8.14
N GLN A 57 -8.58 -14.87 8.16
CA GLN A 57 -8.77 -14.03 6.99
C GLN A 57 -7.68 -12.98 6.84
N VAL A 58 -7.39 -12.63 5.59
CA VAL A 58 -6.51 -11.55 5.17
C VAL A 58 -7.18 -10.77 4.04
N ASP A 59 -7.01 -9.46 4.02
CA ASP A 59 -7.45 -8.62 2.91
C ASP A 59 -6.40 -8.65 1.80
N LEU A 60 -6.84 -8.81 0.56
CA LEU A 60 -5.99 -8.79 -0.63
C LEU A 60 -6.27 -7.54 -1.45
N THR A 61 -5.23 -6.82 -1.83
CA THR A 61 -5.31 -5.64 -2.70
C THR A 61 -4.35 -5.75 -3.88
N ASP A 62 -4.66 -5.09 -4.98
CA ASP A 62 -3.77 -5.00 -6.15
C ASP A 62 -2.97 -3.69 -6.21
N GLY A 63 -3.20 -2.80 -5.25
CA GLY A 63 -2.58 -1.48 -5.28
C GLY A 63 -3.15 -0.54 -6.36
N CYS A 64 -4.29 -0.90 -6.95
CA CYS A 64 -5.03 -0.16 -7.98
C CYS A 64 -6.48 0.13 -7.56
N GLY A 65 -6.73 0.22 -6.26
CA GLY A 65 -8.03 0.53 -5.69
C GLY A 65 -8.95 -0.68 -5.47
N ARG A 66 -8.54 -1.89 -5.82
CA ARG A 66 -9.33 -3.10 -5.64
C ARG A 66 -9.01 -3.79 -4.33
N LEU A 67 -10.03 -4.41 -3.76
CA LEU A 67 -9.95 -5.15 -2.50
C LEU A 67 -10.83 -6.40 -2.55
N THR A 68 -10.36 -7.45 -1.91
CA THR A 68 -11.15 -8.64 -1.59
C THR A 68 -10.64 -9.25 -0.29
N THR A 69 -11.36 -10.21 0.26
CA THR A 69 -10.97 -10.97 1.43
C THR A 69 -10.67 -12.41 1.02
N ALA A 70 -9.68 -13.02 1.64
CA ALA A 70 -9.34 -14.42 1.45
C ALA A 70 -9.06 -15.10 2.78
N THR A 71 -9.27 -16.40 2.82
CA THR A 71 -9.00 -17.26 3.97
C THR A 71 -7.77 -18.11 3.70
N LEU A 72 -6.84 -18.16 4.65
CA LEU A 72 -5.69 -19.06 4.56
C LEU A 72 -6.16 -20.50 4.81
N VAL A 73 -6.26 -21.30 3.75
CA VAL A 73 -6.73 -22.70 3.85
C VAL A 73 -5.59 -23.67 4.05
N GLU A 74 -4.44 -23.41 3.46
CA GLU A 74 -3.22 -24.20 3.60
C GLU A 74 -1.99 -23.27 3.69
N ALA A 75 -0.84 -23.86 4.01
CA ALA A 75 0.41 -23.13 4.16
C ALA A 75 0.77 -22.23 2.96
N LYS A 76 0.30 -22.60 1.77
CA LYS A 76 0.61 -21.94 0.50
C LYS A 76 -0.62 -21.46 -0.27
N LEU A 77 -1.83 -21.64 0.28
CA LEU A 77 -3.05 -21.42 -0.47
C LEU A 77 -4.01 -20.51 0.29
N LEU A 78 -4.43 -19.45 -0.38
CA LEU A 78 -5.55 -18.62 0.03
C LEU A 78 -6.78 -18.97 -0.79
N ALA A 79 -7.92 -19.17 -0.15
CA ALA A 79 -9.22 -19.19 -0.81
C ALA A 79 -9.79 -17.78 -0.84
N VAL A 80 -10.10 -17.27 -2.03
CA VAL A 80 -10.66 -15.94 -2.21
C VAL A 80 -12.16 -16.01 -2.07
N ASP A 81 -12.74 -15.26 -1.14
CA ASP A 81 -14.15 -15.35 -0.78
C ASP A 81 -15.07 -14.86 -1.91
N ARG A 82 -14.62 -13.84 -2.64
CA ARG A 82 -15.34 -13.25 -3.80
C ARG A 82 -14.37 -12.50 -4.71
N PRO A 83 -14.71 -12.28 -5.99
CA PRO A 83 -13.88 -11.48 -6.89
C PRO A 83 -13.57 -10.10 -6.30
N ALA A 84 -12.34 -9.62 -6.54
CA ALA A 84 -11.93 -8.31 -6.10
C ALA A 84 -12.76 -7.20 -6.76
N GLN A 85 -13.16 -6.21 -5.99
CA GLN A 85 -13.96 -5.09 -6.45
C GLN A 85 -13.18 -3.79 -6.32
N LEU A 86 -13.42 -2.85 -7.21
CA LEU A 86 -12.93 -1.48 -7.05
C LEU A 86 -13.69 -0.84 -5.89
N ILE A 87 -12.98 -0.60 -4.80
CA ILE A 87 -13.55 0.00 -3.59
C ILE A 87 -13.32 1.51 -3.58
N GLU A 88 -12.18 1.94 -4.09
CA GLU A 88 -11.76 3.35 -4.04
C GLU A 88 -11.24 3.79 -5.41
N PRO A 89 -11.86 4.80 -6.04
CA PRO A 89 -11.31 5.43 -7.23
C PRO A 89 -10.02 6.18 -6.88
N GLN A 90 -9.10 6.29 -7.82
CA GLN A 90 -7.88 7.05 -7.60
C GLN A 90 -8.19 8.52 -7.33
N ALA A 91 -7.63 9.07 -6.25
CA ALA A 91 -7.82 10.46 -5.86
C ALA A 91 -7.38 11.45 -6.96
N GLN A 92 -8.11 12.55 -7.06
CA GLN A 92 -7.79 13.65 -7.97
C GLN A 92 -7.81 14.98 -7.21
N PRO A 93 -6.84 15.88 -7.43
CA PRO A 93 -5.65 15.68 -8.27
C PRO A 93 -4.66 14.69 -7.64
N GLN A 94 -3.87 14.01 -8.47
CA GLN A 94 -2.77 13.18 -7.98
C GLN A 94 -1.64 14.04 -7.43
N LEU A 95 -1.08 13.63 -6.31
CA LEU A 95 0.04 14.31 -5.65
C LEU A 95 1.37 13.65 -6.02
N GLY A 96 2.32 14.46 -6.48
CA GLY A 96 3.68 14.03 -6.79
C GLY A 96 4.71 14.59 -5.82
N LEU A 97 5.67 13.77 -5.40
CA LEU A 97 6.86 14.18 -4.66
C LEU A 97 8.09 14.05 -5.54
N ALA A 98 8.72 15.18 -5.89
CA ALA A 98 10.05 15.19 -6.48
C ALA A 98 11.09 15.41 -5.37
N VAL A 99 12.07 14.53 -5.27
CA VAL A 99 13.02 14.53 -4.15
C VAL A 99 14.45 14.24 -4.63
N ALA A 100 15.39 15.10 -4.25
CA ALA A 100 16.81 14.91 -4.53
C ALA A 100 17.35 13.68 -3.78
N LEU A 101 18.22 12.91 -4.43
CA LEU A 101 18.89 11.79 -3.77
C LEU A 101 19.67 12.25 -2.55
N MET A 102 19.48 11.55 -1.44
CA MET A 102 20.13 11.80 -0.16
C MET A 102 21.07 10.65 0.19
N ARG A 103 22.14 10.94 0.93
CA ARG A 103 23.05 9.91 1.45
C ARG A 103 22.36 9.01 2.49
N ARG A 104 21.47 9.58 3.30
CA ARG A 104 20.76 8.87 4.39
C ARG A 104 19.34 9.37 4.46
N GLY A 105 18.43 8.51 4.90
CA GLY A 105 17.03 8.87 5.13
C GLY A 105 16.12 8.73 3.90
N MET A 106 16.64 8.35 2.72
CA MET A 106 15.80 8.17 1.54
C MET A 106 14.74 7.09 1.74
N ASP A 107 15.10 5.98 2.40
CA ASP A 107 14.16 4.90 2.75
C ASP A 107 12.98 5.41 3.58
N GLU A 108 13.26 6.30 4.54
CA GLU A 108 12.24 6.90 5.39
C GLU A 108 11.34 7.86 4.61
N VAL A 109 11.92 8.68 3.73
CA VAL A 109 11.13 9.57 2.86
C VAL A 109 10.19 8.77 1.96
N ILE A 110 10.64 7.66 1.38
CA ILE A 110 9.80 6.80 0.56
C ILE A 110 8.62 6.23 1.37
N ARG A 111 8.90 5.74 2.58
CA ARG A 111 7.87 5.22 3.50
C ARG A 111 6.85 6.30 3.84
N MET A 112 7.32 7.44 4.34
CA MET A 112 6.45 8.57 4.72
C MET A 112 5.63 9.10 3.54
N ALA A 113 6.22 9.20 2.35
CA ALA A 113 5.50 9.60 1.15
C ALA A 113 4.33 8.64 0.85
N CYS A 114 4.55 7.33 1.00
CA CYS A 114 3.50 6.34 0.87
C CYS A 114 2.40 6.54 1.93
N GLU A 115 2.76 6.65 3.21
CA GLU A 115 1.83 6.83 4.33
C GLU A 115 1.01 8.12 4.22
N LEU A 116 1.62 9.20 3.71
CA LEU A 116 0.98 10.50 3.51
C LEU A 116 0.11 10.60 2.25
N GLY A 117 0.02 9.54 1.45
CA GLY A 117 -0.87 9.54 0.31
C GLY A 117 -0.29 10.09 -0.98
N ILE A 118 1.02 10.20 -1.11
CA ILE A 118 1.68 10.58 -2.37
C ILE A 118 1.40 9.52 -3.45
N ASP A 119 1.03 9.94 -4.66
CA ASP A 119 0.71 9.05 -5.77
C ASP A 119 1.90 8.78 -6.68
N ARG A 120 2.85 9.72 -6.77
CA ARG A 120 4.05 9.60 -7.61
C ARG A 120 5.28 10.06 -6.87
N ILE A 121 6.35 9.29 -6.93
CA ILE A 121 7.64 9.62 -6.32
C ILE A 121 8.67 9.71 -7.44
N GLN A 122 9.23 10.90 -7.66
CA GLN A 122 10.27 11.17 -8.64
C GLN A 122 11.61 11.41 -7.94
N PRO A 123 12.52 10.41 -7.93
CA PRO A 123 13.89 10.63 -7.50
C PRO A 123 14.63 11.54 -8.48
N LEU A 124 15.41 12.50 -7.96
CA LEU A 124 16.16 13.45 -8.77
C LEU A 124 17.65 13.42 -8.42
N ARG A 125 18.49 13.47 -9.45
CA ARG A 125 19.90 13.76 -9.31
C ARG A 125 20.12 15.24 -9.53
N CYS A 126 20.67 15.91 -8.52
CA CYS A 126 20.97 17.34 -8.57
C CYS A 126 22.51 17.54 -8.57
N ASP A 127 22.98 18.66 -9.10
CA ASP A 127 24.42 19.00 -9.19
C ASP A 127 25.14 18.96 -7.84
N ARG A 128 24.39 19.25 -6.76
CA ARG A 128 24.90 19.25 -5.38
C ARG A 128 24.50 18.02 -4.58
N CYS A 129 24.03 16.95 -5.23
CA CYS A 129 23.84 15.69 -4.54
C CYS A 129 25.19 15.15 -4.04
N VAL A 130 25.18 14.55 -2.86
CA VAL A 130 26.39 13.92 -2.32
C VAL A 130 26.82 12.74 -3.21
N PRO A 131 28.13 12.55 -3.50
CA PRO A 131 28.60 11.50 -4.40
C PRO A 131 28.17 10.08 -3.97
N GLN A 132 27.92 9.87 -2.69
CA GLN A 132 27.50 8.59 -2.12
C GLN A 132 25.98 8.47 -1.95
N ALA A 133 25.20 9.35 -2.60
CA ALA A 133 23.74 9.19 -2.61
C ALA A 133 23.36 7.93 -3.38
N ASP A 134 22.81 6.96 -2.68
CA ASP A 134 22.44 5.67 -3.25
C ASP A 134 21.11 5.74 -3.99
N HIS A 135 21.10 5.23 -5.20
CA HIS A 135 19.89 4.94 -5.94
C HIS A 135 19.56 3.45 -5.80
N ARG A 136 18.52 3.10 -5.04
CA ARG A 136 18.14 1.72 -4.70
C ARG A 136 16.67 1.44 -5.03
N PRO A 137 16.27 1.45 -6.31
CA PRO A 137 14.86 1.34 -6.70
C PRO A 137 14.21 0.04 -6.22
N GLU A 138 14.91 -1.10 -6.24
CA GLU A 138 14.37 -2.38 -5.77
C GLU A 138 14.06 -2.36 -4.27
N ARG A 139 14.95 -1.76 -3.48
CA ARG A 139 14.72 -1.58 -2.05
C ARG A 139 13.56 -0.64 -1.78
N TRP A 140 13.44 0.45 -2.53
CA TRP A 140 12.34 1.39 -2.38
C TRP A 140 11.00 0.79 -2.80
N ALA A 141 10.98 -0.04 -3.84
CA ALA A 141 9.79 -0.81 -4.21
C ALA A 141 9.33 -1.75 -3.08
N THR A 142 10.28 -2.40 -2.40
CA THR A 142 9.99 -3.22 -1.21
C THR A 142 9.41 -2.38 -0.07
N ILE A 143 9.99 -1.21 0.22
CA ILE A 143 9.51 -0.29 1.27
C ILE A 143 8.10 0.22 0.94
N ILE A 144 7.83 0.57 -0.31
CA ILE A 144 6.50 0.98 -0.78
C ILE A 144 5.48 -0.13 -0.52
N ARG A 145 5.82 -1.38 -0.90
CA ARG A 145 4.95 -2.53 -0.68
C ARG A 145 4.62 -2.71 0.80
N GLU A 146 5.64 -2.74 1.65
CA GLU A 146 5.48 -2.86 3.10
C GLU A 146 4.64 -1.72 3.68
N ALA A 147 4.87 -0.48 3.24
CA ALA A 147 4.12 0.68 3.69
C ALA A 147 2.65 0.61 3.26
N VAL A 148 2.36 0.23 2.00
CA VAL A 148 0.98 0.05 1.49
C VAL A 148 0.23 -1.01 2.30
N GLU A 149 0.89 -2.13 2.62
CA GLU A 149 0.29 -3.21 3.42
C GLU A 149 -0.01 -2.76 4.86
N GLN A 150 0.85 -1.90 5.45
CA GLN A 150 0.70 -1.42 6.82
C GLN A 150 -0.29 -0.25 6.96
N CYS A 151 -0.23 0.74 6.05
CA CYS A 151 -1.09 1.91 6.13
C CYS A 151 -2.46 1.71 5.46
N GLU A 152 -2.74 0.49 5.01
CA GLU A 152 -4.02 0.07 4.41
C GLU A 152 -4.43 0.85 3.16
N ARG A 153 -3.48 1.45 2.43
CA ARG A 153 -3.77 2.10 1.16
C ARG A 153 -4.22 1.10 0.11
N LEU A 154 -5.17 1.53 -0.73
CA LEU A 154 -5.60 0.75 -1.90
C LEU A 154 -4.88 1.17 -3.19
N TRP A 155 -4.17 2.31 -3.17
CA TRP A 155 -3.39 2.80 -4.29
C TRP A 155 -1.90 2.82 -3.97
N THR A 156 -1.13 2.04 -4.72
CA THR A 156 0.33 2.01 -4.59
C THR A 156 0.94 3.23 -5.28
N PRO A 157 1.80 4.02 -4.64
CA PRO A 157 2.50 5.11 -5.30
C PRO A 157 3.39 4.59 -6.42
N GLN A 158 3.39 5.31 -7.53
CA GLN A 158 4.29 5.03 -8.65
C GLN A 158 5.70 5.56 -8.33
N LEU A 159 6.68 4.68 -8.22
CA LEU A 159 8.08 5.05 -8.17
C LEU A 159 8.58 5.24 -9.62
N LEU A 160 9.00 6.46 -9.94
CA LEU A 160 9.50 6.82 -11.26
C LEU A 160 11.02 6.60 -11.34
N ASP A 161 11.52 6.45 -12.56
CA ASP A 161 12.96 6.33 -12.81
C ASP A 161 13.71 7.59 -12.38
N LEU A 162 14.96 7.41 -11.95
CA LEU A 162 15.84 8.52 -11.60
C LEU A 162 16.03 9.45 -12.78
N LYS A 163 15.84 10.75 -12.59
CA LYS A 163 16.11 11.80 -13.59
C LYS A 163 17.11 12.83 -13.08
N ASP A 164 17.86 13.41 -13.99
CA ASP A 164 18.63 14.61 -13.68
C ASP A 164 17.69 15.81 -13.55
N LEU A 165 17.94 16.68 -12.58
CA LEU A 165 17.08 17.84 -12.32
C LEU A 165 16.92 18.71 -13.56
N SER A 166 17.99 18.90 -14.35
CA SER A 166 17.98 19.66 -15.61
C SER A 166 17.08 19.08 -16.70
N GLN A 167 16.77 17.79 -16.64
CA GLN A 167 15.88 17.11 -17.59
C GLN A 167 14.42 17.04 -17.10
N TRP A 168 14.22 17.31 -15.81
CA TRP A 168 12.91 17.23 -15.19
C TRP A 168 12.18 18.59 -15.22
N MET A 169 12.91 19.70 -15.20
CA MET A 169 12.37 21.06 -15.35
C MET A 169 12.05 21.39 -16.80
#